data_c93baa1bd76033f3360cd386fa03d279
#
_entry.id   c93baa1bd76033f3360cd386fa03d279
#
_cell.length_a   1.000
_cell.length_b   1.000
_cell.length_c   1.000
_cell.angle_alpha   90.00
_cell.angle_beta   90.00
_cell.angle_gamma   90.00
#
_symmetry.space_group_name_H-M   'P 1'
#
loop_
_entity.id
_entity.type
_entity.pdbx_description
1 polymer ?
#
loop_
_entity_poly.entity_id
_entity_poly.type
_entity_poly.pdbx_seq_one_letter_code
_entity_poly.pdbx_strand_id
1 'polypeptide(L)'
;MRVEIDDKSGFCFGVVRAIDKAERALADYGTVYSLGDIVHNRIEVQRLEGLGLHTVTHADLDGLGGRRLFIRAHGEPPSTFARAREAGVEVIDATCPVVAKLQERVVKAHAEMAESGGQVVILGKRGH
;
A
#
# COMPACT_ATOMS: atom_id res chain seq x y z
N MET A 1 -16.54 24.40 28.00
CA MET A 1 -16.49 23.78 26.66
C MET A 1 -16.48 22.29 26.86
N ARG A 2 -17.39 21.54 26.24
CA ARG A 2 -17.39 20.06 26.25
C ARG A 2 -16.84 19.59 24.90
N VAL A 3 -15.87 18.72 24.90
CA VAL A 3 -15.29 18.11 23.70
C VAL A 3 -15.62 16.62 23.75
N GLU A 4 -16.19 16.11 22.68
CA GLU A 4 -16.51 14.69 22.52
C GLU A 4 -15.79 14.16 21.28
N ILE A 5 -15.28 12.93 21.41
CA ILE A 5 -14.67 12.21 20.29
C ILE A 5 -15.71 11.20 19.80
N ASP A 6 -16.01 11.23 18.49
CA ASP A 6 -16.90 10.24 17.87
C ASP A 6 -16.22 8.85 17.89
N ASP A 7 -16.90 7.87 18.46
CA ASP A 7 -16.41 6.48 18.58
C ASP A 7 -16.15 5.82 17.22
N LYS A 8 -16.71 6.38 16.15
CA LYS A 8 -16.49 5.91 14.76
C LYS A 8 -15.39 6.68 14.04
N SER A 9 -14.76 7.66 14.69
CA SER A 9 -13.62 8.39 14.12
C SER A 9 -12.37 7.53 14.09
N GLY A 10 -11.49 7.78 13.11
CA GLY A 10 -10.20 7.11 13.02
C GLY A 10 -9.87 6.60 11.61
N PHE A 11 -8.90 5.72 11.55
CA PHE A 11 -8.51 5.07 10.30
C PHE A 11 -9.53 4.01 9.87
N CYS A 12 -9.70 3.86 8.55
CA CYS A 12 -10.51 2.76 8.02
C CYS A 12 -9.83 1.41 8.29
N PHE A 13 -10.59 0.33 8.23
CA PHE A 13 -10.12 -1.04 8.43
C PHE A 13 -8.86 -1.39 7.61
N GLY A 14 -8.79 -0.98 6.34
CA GLY A 14 -7.65 -1.26 5.49
C GLY A 14 -6.36 -0.59 5.96
N VAL A 15 -6.47 0.65 6.47
CA VAL A 15 -5.34 1.39 7.04
C VAL A 15 -4.90 0.79 8.38
N VAL A 16 -5.84 0.46 9.27
CA VAL A 16 -5.52 -0.20 10.55
C VAL A 16 -4.74 -1.49 10.30
N ARG A 17 -5.23 -2.36 9.40
CA ARG A 17 -4.52 -3.60 9.03
C ARG A 17 -3.12 -3.36 8.48
N ALA A 18 -2.93 -2.31 7.67
CA ALA A 18 -1.63 -2.00 7.12
C ALA A 18 -0.66 -1.55 8.21
N ILE A 19 -1.11 -0.72 9.14
CA ILE A 19 -0.31 -0.28 10.30
C ILE A 19 0.08 -1.49 11.16
N ASP A 20 -0.88 -2.32 11.58
CA ASP A 20 -0.62 -3.52 12.38
C ASP A 20 0.39 -4.46 11.71
N LYS A 21 0.28 -4.61 10.38
CA LYS A 21 1.20 -5.45 9.60
C LYS A 21 2.61 -4.83 9.54
N ALA A 22 2.71 -3.50 9.42
CA ALA A 22 3.98 -2.80 9.44
C ALA A 22 4.65 -2.91 10.81
N GLU A 23 3.91 -2.72 11.91
CA GLU A 23 4.44 -2.87 13.27
C GLU A 23 4.98 -4.27 13.54
N ARG A 24 4.25 -5.31 13.13
CA ARG A 24 4.73 -6.70 13.24
C ARG A 24 6.01 -6.90 12.45
N ALA A 25 6.06 -6.43 11.19
CA ALA A 25 7.26 -6.53 10.38
C ALA A 25 8.45 -5.77 10.99
N LEU A 26 8.21 -4.60 11.57
CA LEU A 26 9.24 -3.83 12.26
C LEU A 26 9.73 -4.53 13.54
N ALA A 27 8.82 -5.16 14.30
CA ALA A 27 9.19 -5.95 15.48
C ALA A 27 10.04 -7.18 15.11
N ASP A 28 9.69 -7.85 13.99
CA ASP A 28 10.38 -9.07 13.55
C ASP A 28 11.74 -8.77 12.91
N TYR A 29 11.86 -7.67 12.17
CA TYR A 29 12.99 -7.40 11.29
C TYR A 29 13.79 -6.13 11.63
N GLY A 30 13.27 -5.26 12.48
CA GLY A 30 13.89 -4.00 12.90
C GLY A 30 13.86 -2.90 11.85
N THR A 31 14.00 -3.24 10.56
CA THR A 31 14.00 -2.26 9.46
C THR A 31 13.14 -2.74 8.30
N VAL A 32 12.23 -1.87 7.84
CA VAL A 32 11.32 -2.11 6.71
C VAL A 32 11.25 -0.88 5.84
N TYR A 33 11.22 -1.05 4.53
CA TYR A 33 11.14 0.03 3.54
C TYR A 33 9.70 0.12 3.00
N SER A 34 9.03 1.26 3.16
CA SER A 34 7.67 1.49 2.63
C SER A 34 7.73 2.21 1.31
N LEU A 35 7.06 1.69 0.29
CA LEU A 35 6.94 2.34 -1.00
C LEU A 35 5.91 3.48 -0.93
N GLY A 36 6.39 4.68 -0.70
CA GLY A 36 5.59 5.86 -0.34
C GLY A 36 5.08 5.82 1.10
N ASP A 37 4.41 6.90 1.50
CA ASP A 37 3.84 7.03 2.85
C ASP A 37 2.80 5.94 3.11
N ILE A 38 2.96 5.24 4.22
CA ILE A 38 2.07 4.14 4.60
C ILE A 38 0.62 4.61 4.81
N VAL A 39 0.46 5.82 5.33
CA VAL A 39 -0.82 6.51 5.54
C VAL A 39 -0.66 8.01 5.29
N HIS A 40 -1.76 8.70 4.98
CA HIS A 40 -1.78 10.16 4.85
C HIS A 40 -1.91 10.87 6.20
N ASN A 41 -1.13 10.43 7.19
CA ASN A 41 -1.06 11.03 8.51
C ASN A 41 0.41 11.13 8.96
N ARG A 42 0.93 12.35 8.96
CA ARG A 42 2.34 12.60 9.23
C ARG A 42 2.79 12.14 10.63
N ILE A 43 1.92 12.27 11.63
CA ILE A 43 2.24 11.85 13.01
C ILE A 43 2.44 10.34 13.04
N GLU A 44 1.57 9.59 12.38
CA GLU A 44 1.64 8.15 12.32
C GLU A 44 2.85 7.66 11.51
N VAL A 45 3.15 8.33 10.39
CA VAL A 45 4.37 8.05 9.61
C VAL A 45 5.61 8.26 10.47
N GLN A 46 5.73 9.40 11.16
CA GLN A 46 6.87 9.68 12.05
C GLN A 46 6.99 8.66 13.19
N ARG A 47 5.86 8.20 13.75
CA ARG A 47 5.86 7.16 14.77
C ARG A 47 6.46 5.86 14.25
N LEU A 48 6.06 5.42 13.05
CA LEU A 48 6.59 4.22 12.41
C LEU A 48 8.04 4.38 11.97
N GLU A 49 8.44 5.57 11.51
CA GLU A 49 9.84 5.89 11.22
C GLU A 49 10.72 5.74 12.48
N GLY A 50 10.23 6.19 13.64
CA GLY A 50 10.88 5.97 14.92
C GLY A 50 11.03 4.50 15.33
N LEU A 51 10.23 3.59 14.73
CA LEU A 51 10.33 2.15 14.90
C LEU A 51 11.20 1.46 13.84
N GLY A 52 11.72 2.19 12.84
CA GLY A 52 12.61 1.66 11.81
C GLY A 52 11.97 1.54 10.41
N LEU A 53 10.81 2.18 10.17
CA LEU A 53 10.24 2.30 8.83
C LEU A 53 11.01 3.36 8.03
N HIS A 54 11.32 3.06 6.78
CA HIS A 54 11.94 4.03 5.87
C HIS A 54 11.06 4.20 4.63
N THR A 55 10.61 5.42 4.37
CA THR A 55 9.87 5.74 3.15
C THR A 55 10.83 5.84 1.97
N VAL A 56 10.53 5.12 0.90
CA VAL A 56 11.30 5.07 -0.35
C VAL A 56 10.39 5.32 -1.55
N THR A 57 11.01 5.57 -2.70
CA THR A 57 10.33 5.78 -3.98
C THR A 57 10.56 4.60 -4.93
N HIS A 58 9.85 4.58 -6.06
CA HIS A 58 10.10 3.58 -7.11
C HIS A 58 11.53 3.63 -7.67
N ALA A 59 12.20 4.79 -7.63
CA ALA A 59 13.57 4.91 -8.10
C ALA A 59 14.57 4.14 -7.22
N ASP A 60 14.24 3.93 -5.95
CA ASP A 60 15.13 3.29 -4.97
C ASP A 60 15.06 1.76 -5.01
N LEU A 61 14.06 1.18 -5.70
CA LEU A 61 13.78 -0.27 -5.69
C LEU A 61 14.98 -1.14 -6.03
N ASP A 62 15.75 -0.74 -7.04
CA ASP A 62 16.89 -1.55 -7.53
C ASP A 62 18.04 -1.60 -6.51
N GLY A 63 18.07 -0.64 -5.57
CA GLY A 63 19.04 -0.59 -4.47
C GLY A 63 18.63 -1.37 -3.21
N LEU A 64 17.42 -1.96 -3.18
CA LEU A 64 16.87 -2.62 -2.00
C LEU A 64 17.07 -4.14 -1.98
N GLY A 65 17.95 -4.70 -2.84
CA GLY A 65 18.20 -6.14 -2.88
C GLY A 65 18.49 -6.73 -1.50
N GLY A 66 17.83 -7.83 -1.15
CA GLY A 66 17.90 -8.47 0.16
C GLY A 66 17.18 -7.72 1.29
N ARG A 67 16.52 -6.61 1.01
CA ARG A 67 15.73 -5.83 1.97
C ARG A 67 14.24 -6.19 1.89
N ARG A 68 13.45 -5.66 2.82
CA ARG A 68 11.99 -5.85 2.92
C ARG A 68 11.25 -4.61 2.50
N LEU A 69 10.42 -4.76 1.48
CA LEU A 69 9.59 -3.69 0.93
C LEU A 69 8.13 -3.88 1.36
N PHE A 70 7.60 -2.88 2.01
CA PHE A 70 6.20 -2.82 2.41
C PHE A 70 5.35 -2.14 1.34
N ILE A 71 4.36 -2.84 0.84
CA ILE A 71 3.34 -2.30 -0.06
C ILE A 71 2.14 -1.87 0.78
N ARG A 72 1.82 -0.59 0.72
CA ARG A 72 0.75 0.05 1.50
C ARG A 72 -0.65 -0.41 1.07
N ALA A 73 -1.68 0.00 1.84
CA ALA A 73 -3.08 -0.42 1.64
C ALA A 73 -3.66 -0.09 0.24
N HIS A 74 -3.11 0.90 -0.47
CA HIS A 74 -3.53 1.26 -1.82
C HIS A 74 -3.12 0.23 -2.89
N GLY A 75 -2.16 -0.65 -2.57
CA GLY A 75 -1.57 -1.58 -3.52
C GLY A 75 -0.61 -0.90 -4.49
N GLU A 76 -0.05 -1.70 -5.36
CA GLU A 76 0.86 -1.29 -6.43
C GLU A 76 0.53 -2.04 -7.72
N PRO A 77 0.90 -1.53 -8.90
CA PRO A 77 0.70 -2.25 -10.15
C PRO A 77 1.57 -3.51 -10.22
N PRO A 78 1.17 -4.53 -11.01
CA PRO A 78 1.93 -5.77 -11.17
C PRO A 78 3.40 -5.58 -11.56
N SER A 79 3.70 -4.51 -12.30
CA SER A 79 5.07 -4.15 -12.69
C SER A 79 5.98 -3.82 -11.51
N THR A 80 5.44 -3.21 -10.45
CA THR A 80 6.19 -2.94 -9.21
C THR A 80 6.59 -4.24 -8.53
N PHE A 81 5.67 -5.22 -8.44
CA PHE A 81 5.96 -6.53 -7.86
C PHE A 81 6.99 -7.32 -8.70
N ALA A 82 6.89 -7.25 -10.02
CA ALA A 82 7.86 -7.88 -10.92
C ALA A 82 9.26 -7.29 -10.70
N ARG A 83 9.38 -5.97 -10.70
CA ARG A 83 10.64 -5.26 -10.48
C ARG A 83 11.23 -5.54 -9.10
N ALA A 84 10.41 -5.55 -8.04
CA ALA A 84 10.88 -5.91 -6.69
C ALA A 84 11.46 -7.34 -6.65
N ARG A 85 10.80 -8.28 -7.34
CA ARG A 85 11.29 -9.66 -7.46
C ARG A 85 12.61 -9.76 -8.20
N GLU A 86 12.74 -9.05 -9.33
CA GLU A 86 13.98 -9.00 -10.12
C GLU A 86 15.14 -8.39 -9.32
N ALA A 87 14.86 -7.39 -8.50
CA ALA A 87 15.83 -6.78 -7.60
C ALA A 87 16.13 -7.62 -6.34
N GLY A 88 15.51 -8.79 -6.16
CA GLY A 88 15.72 -9.65 -5.00
C GLY A 88 15.18 -9.06 -3.69
N VAL A 89 14.11 -8.26 -3.78
CA VAL A 89 13.46 -7.62 -2.63
C VAL A 89 12.35 -8.53 -2.08
N GLU A 90 12.32 -8.72 -0.76
CA GLU A 90 11.24 -9.42 -0.08
C GLU A 90 10.03 -8.48 0.10
N VAL A 91 8.88 -8.83 -0.50
CA VAL A 91 7.70 -7.97 -0.48
C VAL A 91 6.76 -8.36 0.66
N ILE A 92 6.40 -7.38 1.48
CA ILE A 92 5.35 -7.45 2.51
C ILE A 92 4.12 -6.71 1.96
N ASP A 93 3.22 -7.42 1.33
CA ASP A 93 2.03 -6.82 0.72
C ASP A 93 0.92 -6.58 1.76
N ALA A 94 0.59 -5.32 2.01
CA ALA A 94 -0.51 -4.89 2.87
C ALA A 94 -1.68 -4.28 2.09
N THR A 95 -1.80 -4.58 0.80
CA THR A 95 -2.93 -4.14 -0.02
C THR A 95 -4.25 -4.48 0.67
N CYS A 96 -5.11 -3.48 0.78
CA CYS A 96 -6.44 -3.67 1.38
C CYS A 96 -7.25 -4.65 0.53
N PRO A 97 -7.89 -5.69 1.13
CA PRO A 97 -8.70 -6.65 0.38
C PRO A 97 -9.83 -6.01 -0.44
N VAL A 98 -10.37 -4.89 0.04
CA VAL A 98 -11.39 -4.13 -0.69
C VAL A 98 -10.81 -3.51 -1.96
N VAL A 99 -9.60 -2.97 -1.88
CA VAL A 99 -8.87 -2.42 -3.03
C VAL A 99 -8.49 -3.53 -4.00
N ALA A 100 -7.93 -4.65 -3.52
CA ALA A 100 -7.58 -5.80 -4.35
C ALA A 100 -8.80 -6.32 -5.13
N LYS A 101 -9.95 -6.47 -4.45
CA LYS A 101 -11.20 -6.90 -5.10
C LYS A 101 -11.72 -5.90 -6.14
N LEU A 102 -11.50 -4.59 -5.94
CA LEU A 102 -11.82 -3.58 -6.95
C LEU A 102 -10.90 -3.73 -8.17
N GLN A 103 -9.61 -3.91 -7.95
CA GLN A 103 -8.63 -4.12 -9.04
C GLN A 103 -8.97 -5.36 -9.86
N GLU A 104 -9.32 -6.48 -9.24
CA GLU A 104 -9.76 -7.70 -9.92
C GLU A 104 -11.01 -7.45 -10.79
N ARG A 105 -11.98 -6.70 -10.28
CA ARG A 105 -13.18 -6.33 -11.04
C ARG A 105 -12.86 -5.47 -12.26
N VAL A 106 -11.93 -4.53 -12.11
CA VAL A 106 -11.49 -3.68 -13.23
C VAL A 106 -10.79 -4.52 -14.30
N VAL A 107 -9.90 -5.43 -13.91
CA VAL A 107 -9.23 -6.35 -14.85
C VAL A 107 -10.25 -7.19 -15.61
N LYS A 108 -11.22 -7.77 -14.90
CA LYS A 108 -12.28 -8.59 -15.52
C LYS A 108 -13.14 -7.77 -16.49
N ALA A 109 -13.62 -6.60 -16.05
CA ALA A 109 -14.42 -5.72 -16.89
C ALA A 109 -13.66 -5.25 -18.14
N HIS A 110 -12.36 -4.96 -17.98
CA HIS A 110 -11.52 -4.57 -19.12
C HIS A 110 -11.41 -5.69 -20.16
N ALA A 111 -11.21 -6.94 -19.72
CA ALA A 111 -11.15 -8.10 -20.62
C ALA A 111 -12.49 -8.29 -21.37
N GLU A 112 -13.62 -8.25 -20.66
CA GLU A 112 -14.96 -8.38 -21.25
C GLU A 112 -15.26 -7.24 -22.26
N MET A 113 -14.85 -6.02 -21.96
CA MET A 113 -15.06 -4.87 -22.86
C MET A 113 -14.14 -4.91 -24.08
N ALA A 114 -12.92 -5.43 -23.96
CA ALA A 114 -12.01 -5.57 -25.09
C ALA A 114 -12.59 -6.46 -26.21
N GLU A 115 -13.32 -7.53 -25.84
CA GLU A 115 -13.96 -8.43 -26.79
C GLU A 115 -15.15 -7.78 -27.53
N SER A 116 -15.85 -6.85 -26.89
CA SER A 116 -17.04 -6.17 -27.42
C SER A 116 -16.76 -4.80 -28.03
N GLY A 117 -15.52 -4.32 -27.99
CA GLY A 117 -15.17 -2.94 -28.40
C GLY A 117 -15.69 -1.88 -27.44
N GLY A 118 -16.04 -2.27 -26.20
CA GLY A 118 -16.54 -1.39 -25.16
C GLY A 118 -15.44 -0.65 -24.40
N GLN A 119 -15.84 0.11 -23.39
CA GLN A 119 -14.93 0.89 -22.55
C GLN A 119 -15.22 0.66 -21.07
N VAL A 120 -14.16 0.67 -20.23
CA VAL A 120 -14.28 0.74 -18.77
C VAL A 120 -14.01 2.17 -18.33
N VAL A 121 -14.96 2.77 -17.62
CA VAL A 121 -14.83 4.12 -17.08
C VAL A 121 -14.67 4.06 -15.56
N ILE A 122 -13.59 4.63 -15.04
CA ILE A 122 -13.31 4.74 -13.62
C ILE A 122 -13.46 6.20 -13.21
N LEU A 123 -14.43 6.49 -12.34
CA LEU A 123 -14.58 7.81 -11.75
C LEU A 123 -13.73 7.91 -10.49
N GLY A 124 -12.76 8.84 -10.48
CA GLY A 124 -11.87 9.03 -9.33
C GLY A 124 -10.81 10.09 -9.57
N LYS A 125 -9.96 10.29 -8.57
CA LYS A 125 -8.82 11.21 -8.67
C LYS A 125 -7.72 10.54 -9.50
N ARG A 126 -7.26 11.24 -10.54
CA ARG A 126 -6.16 10.74 -11.39
C ARG A 126 -4.88 10.60 -10.56
N GLY A 127 -4.23 9.45 -10.69
CA GLY A 127 -2.99 9.13 -9.97
C GLY A 127 -3.18 8.69 -8.52
N HIS A 128 -4.44 8.39 -8.11
CA HIS A 128 -4.72 7.84 -6.78
C HIS A 128 -4.77 6.32 -6.84
#